data_65d45b4462e5abb7dd2a0722df1ed64c
#
_entry.id   65d45b4462e5abb7dd2a0722df1ed64c
#
_cell.length_a   1.000
_cell.length_b   1.000
_cell.length_c   1.000
_cell.angle_alpha   90.00
_cell.angle_beta   90.00
_cell.angle_gamma   90.00
#
_symmetry.space_group_name_H-M   'P 1'
#
loop_
_entity.id
_entity.type
_entity.pdbx_description
1 polymer ?
#
loop_
_entity_poly.entity_id
_entity_poly.type
_entity_poly.pdbx_seq_one_letter_code
_entity_poly.pdbx_strand_id
1 'polypeptide(L)'
;FEAARQFYEKSLSFGNPQAAVNLGYIYEYGRLGEEDAEQALELFEQAAFCEHPEALYKLGDMLYWRNIYVADESAADIQAFALYGKAHRLAQGRNEPDWLGSSAFRLGGCFEYGRGCARDYALAQAYYVQAAANFEAALDDGFDYYRGNLEKCHRALQRLGERSDSYAQWRPLPSGAKFDVDGILRIDGDSLVPAGCYRARSGEQLIVGQHDVDEGMRVDRRFEVLRCARMVEFNLAMRGSVENRSTVRITFDELGAALEQELGVMGQREFLQLDPEDAAALRGQLLGFELASWEEAYQPYAAQDDSLEWSVEVLSDVQGFSSKGSGAWPYYLPFLFEELQRFGVANMWVRGH
;
A
#
# COMPACT_ATOMS: atom_id res chain seq x y z
N PHE A 1 -22.86 12.76 12.04
CA PHE A 1 -21.57 13.03 11.38
C PHE A 1 -20.71 14.05 12.17
N GLU A 2 -21.28 15.04 12.87
CA GLU A 2 -20.50 16.04 13.61
C GLU A 2 -19.59 15.41 14.69
N ALA A 3 -20.10 14.48 15.51
CA ALA A 3 -19.28 13.77 16.49
C ALA A 3 -18.19 12.89 15.81
N ALA A 4 -18.50 12.31 14.66
CA ALA A 4 -17.52 11.54 13.88
C ALA A 4 -16.40 12.45 13.34
N ARG A 5 -16.76 13.65 12.84
CA ARG A 5 -15.80 14.65 12.39
C ARG A 5 -14.81 15.01 13.51
N GLN A 6 -15.32 15.39 14.69
CA GLN A 6 -14.46 15.74 15.84
C GLN A 6 -13.54 14.58 16.26
N PHE A 7 -14.05 13.35 16.24
CA PHE A 7 -13.26 12.17 16.54
C PHE A 7 -12.15 11.95 15.49
N TYR A 8 -12.49 12.07 14.20
CA TYR A 8 -11.50 11.90 13.13
C TYR A 8 -10.48 13.04 13.10
N GLU A 9 -10.88 14.31 13.36
CA GLU A 9 -9.96 15.42 13.48
C GLU A 9 -8.94 15.18 14.61
N LYS A 10 -9.40 14.70 15.75
CA LYS A 10 -8.52 14.31 16.86
C LYS A 10 -7.60 13.15 16.47
N SER A 11 -8.12 12.12 15.81
CA SER A 11 -7.32 10.97 15.36
C SER A 11 -6.29 11.38 14.30
N LEU A 12 -6.68 12.27 13.39
CA LEU A 12 -5.79 12.84 12.38
C LEU A 12 -4.67 13.67 13.04
N SER A 13 -4.97 14.40 14.12
CA SER A 13 -3.97 15.15 14.87
C SER A 13 -2.87 14.26 15.49
N PHE A 14 -3.11 12.97 15.61
CA PHE A 14 -2.10 11.98 15.98
C PHE A 14 -1.43 11.32 14.75
N GLY A 15 -1.77 11.77 13.54
CA GLY A 15 -1.17 11.31 12.27
C GLY A 15 -1.85 10.09 11.64
N ASN A 16 -3.04 9.68 12.11
CA ASN A 16 -3.72 8.51 11.55
C ASN A 16 -4.25 8.78 10.13
N PRO A 17 -3.70 8.14 9.07
CA PRO A 17 -4.13 8.40 7.70
C PRO A 17 -5.56 7.91 7.40
N GLN A 18 -6.05 6.88 8.10
CA GLN A 18 -7.45 6.43 7.95
C GLN A 18 -8.43 7.52 8.39
N ALA A 19 -8.07 8.33 9.40
CA ALA A 19 -8.90 9.44 9.83
C ALA A 19 -9.02 10.52 8.74
N ALA A 20 -7.94 10.79 7.99
CA ALA A 20 -7.98 11.70 6.85
C ALA A 20 -8.93 11.18 5.75
N VAL A 21 -8.89 9.88 5.43
CA VAL A 21 -9.81 9.26 4.47
C VAL A 21 -11.27 9.43 4.91
N ASN A 22 -11.56 9.11 6.17
CA ASN A 22 -12.92 9.22 6.70
C ASN A 22 -13.44 10.67 6.72
N LEU A 23 -12.58 11.65 7.03
CA LEU A 23 -12.90 13.06 6.91
C LEU A 23 -13.11 13.48 5.45
N GLY A 24 -12.24 13.01 4.54
CA GLY A 24 -12.38 13.24 3.11
C GLY A 24 -13.76 12.83 2.60
N TYR A 25 -14.26 11.67 3.01
CA TYR A 25 -15.63 11.23 2.68
C TYR A 25 -16.72 12.12 3.27
N ILE A 26 -16.53 12.65 4.47
CA ILE A 26 -17.50 13.56 5.08
C ILE A 26 -17.65 14.81 4.23
N TYR A 27 -16.56 15.36 3.75
CA TYR A 27 -16.56 16.57 2.90
C TYR A 27 -16.98 16.26 1.47
N GLU A 28 -16.46 15.19 0.87
CA GLU A 28 -16.82 14.79 -0.51
C GLU A 28 -18.33 14.60 -0.71
N TYR A 29 -19.00 14.01 0.28
CA TYR A 29 -20.45 13.74 0.22
C TYR A 29 -21.32 14.75 0.97
N GLY A 30 -20.77 15.88 1.38
CA GLY A 30 -21.51 16.93 2.08
C GLY A 30 -22.26 16.44 3.32
N ARG A 31 -21.70 15.49 4.09
CA ARG A 31 -22.37 14.85 5.23
C ARG A 31 -22.70 15.81 6.38
N LEU A 32 -22.13 17.01 6.34
CA LEU A 32 -22.32 18.09 7.32
C LEU A 32 -22.96 19.34 6.71
N GLY A 33 -23.39 19.30 5.46
CA GLY A 33 -23.98 20.43 4.76
C GLY A 33 -23.72 20.37 3.27
N GLU A 34 -22.91 21.26 2.73
CA GLU A 34 -22.51 21.27 1.33
C GLU A 34 -21.29 20.40 1.09
N GLU A 35 -21.17 19.90 -0.15
CA GLU A 35 -19.98 19.18 -0.62
C GLU A 35 -18.82 20.15 -0.71
N ASP A 36 -17.64 19.71 -0.25
CA ASP A 36 -16.37 20.46 -0.31
C ASP A 36 -15.29 19.56 -0.92
N ALA A 37 -15.19 19.63 -2.24
CA ALA A 37 -14.24 18.82 -3.01
C ALA A 37 -12.78 19.24 -2.76
N GLU A 38 -12.52 20.53 -2.45
CA GLU A 38 -11.17 21.03 -2.16
C GLU A 38 -10.67 20.49 -0.83
N GLN A 39 -11.51 20.55 0.22
CA GLN A 39 -11.16 20.00 1.53
C GLN A 39 -11.04 18.47 1.48
N ALA A 40 -11.88 17.79 0.70
CA ALA A 40 -11.77 16.35 0.49
C ALA A 40 -10.46 15.99 -0.22
N LEU A 41 -10.06 16.77 -1.25
CA LEU A 41 -8.80 16.60 -1.95
C LEU A 41 -7.60 16.68 -1.00
N GLU A 42 -7.50 17.74 -0.20
CA GLU A 42 -6.40 17.92 0.75
C GLU A 42 -6.28 16.74 1.72
N LEU A 43 -7.40 16.23 2.22
CA LEU A 43 -7.44 15.10 3.14
C LEU A 43 -7.03 13.79 2.47
N PHE A 44 -7.49 13.53 1.24
CA PHE A 44 -7.05 12.36 0.48
C PHE A 44 -5.58 12.46 0.08
N GLU A 45 -5.06 13.66 -0.26
CA GLU A 45 -3.63 13.87 -0.52
C GLU A 45 -2.78 13.56 0.70
N GLN A 46 -3.21 14.00 1.88
CA GLN A 46 -2.54 13.70 3.14
C GLN A 46 -2.48 12.19 3.41
N ALA A 47 -3.59 11.48 3.23
CA ALA A 47 -3.62 10.02 3.42
C ALA A 47 -2.84 9.28 2.33
N ALA A 48 -2.91 9.72 1.08
CA ALA A 48 -2.18 9.13 -0.04
C ALA A 48 -0.67 9.31 0.09
N PHE A 49 -0.22 10.42 0.67
CA PHE A 49 1.18 10.63 1.03
C PHE A 49 1.67 9.57 2.02
N CYS A 50 0.79 9.08 2.89
CA CYS A 50 1.03 7.97 3.80
C CYS A 50 0.79 6.59 3.14
N GLU A 51 0.70 6.53 1.81
CA GLU A 51 0.50 5.30 1.03
C GLU A 51 -0.80 4.54 1.37
N HIS A 52 -1.84 5.24 1.79
CA HIS A 52 -3.13 4.64 2.07
C HIS A 52 -3.83 4.21 0.76
N PRO A 53 -4.13 2.90 0.55
CA PRO A 53 -4.64 2.41 -0.74
C PRO A 53 -5.95 3.09 -1.15
N GLU A 54 -6.87 3.25 -0.20
CA GLU A 54 -8.16 3.92 -0.42
C GLU A 54 -8.00 5.38 -0.84
N ALA A 55 -7.07 6.11 -0.19
CA ALA A 55 -6.81 7.51 -0.52
C ALA A 55 -6.21 7.66 -1.93
N LEU A 56 -5.26 6.80 -2.30
CA LEU A 56 -4.70 6.75 -3.65
C LEU A 56 -5.79 6.47 -4.69
N TYR A 57 -6.66 5.50 -4.41
CA TYR A 57 -7.82 5.20 -5.25
C TYR A 57 -8.74 6.41 -5.39
N LYS A 58 -9.06 7.11 -4.29
CA LYS A 58 -9.94 8.30 -4.29
C LYS A 58 -9.34 9.47 -5.06
N LEU A 59 -8.05 9.74 -4.89
CA LEU A 59 -7.36 10.76 -5.70
C LEU A 59 -7.40 10.41 -7.18
N GLY A 60 -7.19 9.14 -7.52
CA GLY A 60 -7.36 8.64 -8.88
C GLY A 60 -8.78 8.92 -9.41
N ASP A 61 -9.82 8.69 -8.61
CA ASP A 61 -11.21 8.97 -8.98
C ASP A 61 -11.47 10.47 -9.17
N MET A 62 -10.97 11.33 -8.29
CA MET A 62 -11.14 12.78 -8.42
C MET A 62 -10.53 13.32 -9.72
N LEU A 63 -9.35 12.83 -10.09
CA LEU A 63 -8.71 13.18 -11.36
C LEU A 63 -9.46 12.56 -12.56
N TYR A 64 -9.77 11.28 -12.51
CA TYR A 64 -10.40 10.54 -13.58
C TYR A 64 -11.80 11.08 -13.94
N TRP A 65 -12.61 11.43 -12.93
CA TRP A 65 -13.96 11.94 -13.11
C TRP A 65 -14.03 13.47 -13.21
N ARG A 66 -12.89 14.18 -13.10
CA ARG A 66 -12.85 15.65 -13.13
C ARG A 66 -13.67 16.29 -12.01
N ASN A 67 -13.68 15.66 -10.84
CA ASN A 67 -14.33 16.22 -9.65
C ASN A 67 -13.57 17.42 -9.08
N ILE A 68 -12.35 17.65 -9.56
CA ILE A 68 -11.48 18.80 -9.27
C ILE A 68 -11.03 19.43 -10.57
N TYR A 69 -10.61 20.70 -10.50
CA TYR A 69 -10.05 21.39 -11.66
C TYR A 69 -8.77 20.72 -12.13
N VAL A 70 -8.65 20.45 -13.42
CA VAL A 70 -7.43 19.95 -14.05
C VAL A 70 -7.09 20.83 -15.27
N ALA A 71 -5.85 21.30 -15.35
CA ALA A 71 -5.39 22.13 -16.46
C ALA A 71 -5.08 21.31 -17.73
N ASP A 72 -4.65 20.06 -17.56
CA ASP A 72 -4.33 19.11 -18.63
C ASP A 72 -5.00 17.76 -18.34
N GLU A 73 -6.01 17.45 -19.16
CA GLU A 73 -6.78 16.20 -19.00
C GLU A 73 -5.95 14.94 -19.26
N SER A 74 -4.99 15.01 -20.20
CA SER A 74 -4.13 13.87 -20.52
C SER A 74 -3.17 13.57 -19.36
N ALA A 75 -2.58 14.62 -18.79
CA ALA A 75 -1.72 14.48 -17.61
C ALA A 75 -2.51 13.95 -16.40
N ALA A 76 -3.75 14.42 -16.21
CA ALA A 76 -4.62 13.93 -15.14
C ALA A 76 -5.00 12.45 -15.32
N ASP A 77 -5.25 11.99 -16.55
CA ASP A 77 -5.52 10.57 -16.83
C ASP A 77 -4.29 9.70 -16.56
N ILE A 78 -3.08 10.15 -16.94
CA ILE A 78 -1.82 9.46 -16.63
C ILE A 78 -1.62 9.36 -15.12
N GLN A 79 -1.85 10.45 -14.40
CA GLN A 79 -1.72 10.47 -12.94
C GLN A 79 -2.77 9.57 -12.27
N ALA A 80 -4.02 9.60 -12.72
CA ALA A 80 -5.07 8.71 -12.20
C ALA A 80 -4.71 7.24 -12.40
N PHE A 81 -4.22 6.86 -13.60
CA PHE A 81 -3.75 5.51 -13.88
C PHE A 81 -2.63 5.06 -12.93
N ALA A 82 -1.63 5.92 -12.71
CA ALA A 82 -0.52 5.64 -11.80
C ALA A 82 -1.00 5.47 -10.34
N LEU A 83 -1.94 6.31 -9.88
CA LEU A 83 -2.54 6.22 -8.54
C LEU A 83 -3.32 4.92 -8.35
N TYR A 84 -4.15 4.52 -9.33
CA TYR A 84 -4.85 3.23 -9.28
C TYR A 84 -3.88 2.04 -9.24
N GLY A 85 -2.78 2.11 -10.01
CA GLY A 85 -1.74 1.11 -10.00
C GLY A 85 -1.06 0.98 -8.64
N LYS A 86 -0.69 2.12 -8.01
CA LYS A 86 -0.09 2.11 -6.66
C LYS A 86 -1.08 1.58 -5.62
N ALA A 87 -2.35 2.00 -5.66
CA ALA A 87 -3.39 1.49 -4.78
C ALA A 87 -3.56 -0.04 -4.90
N HIS A 88 -3.56 -0.54 -6.15
CA HIS A 88 -3.70 -1.96 -6.44
C HIS A 88 -2.56 -2.80 -5.84
N ARG A 89 -1.30 -2.36 -6.02
CA ARG A 89 -0.13 -3.06 -5.48
C ARG A 89 -0.13 -3.13 -3.96
N LEU A 90 -0.41 -1.99 -3.30
CA LEU A 90 -0.46 -1.92 -1.84
C LEU A 90 -1.55 -2.84 -1.28
N ALA A 91 -2.75 -2.83 -1.89
CA ALA A 91 -3.84 -3.71 -1.51
C ALA A 91 -3.49 -5.20 -1.75
N GLN A 92 -2.73 -5.51 -2.80
CA GLN A 92 -2.28 -6.87 -3.09
C GLN A 92 -1.31 -7.38 -2.02
N GLY A 93 -0.36 -6.56 -1.59
CA GLY A 93 0.59 -6.92 -0.54
C GLY A 93 -0.07 -7.30 0.79
N ARG A 94 -1.28 -6.78 1.05
CA ARG A 94 -2.07 -7.05 2.26
C ARG A 94 -3.27 -7.98 2.05
N ASN A 95 -3.52 -8.39 0.80
CA ASN A 95 -4.68 -9.18 0.43
C ASN A 95 -6.02 -8.54 0.87
N GLU A 96 -6.19 -7.26 0.57
CA GLU A 96 -7.39 -6.46 0.86
C GLU A 96 -8.37 -6.53 -0.34
N PRO A 97 -9.35 -7.46 -0.35
CA PRO A 97 -10.13 -7.76 -1.55
C PRO A 97 -10.99 -6.59 -2.03
N ASP A 98 -11.45 -5.74 -1.15
CA ASP A 98 -12.24 -4.55 -1.46
C ASP A 98 -11.45 -3.52 -2.28
N TRP A 99 -10.22 -3.22 -1.87
CA TRP A 99 -9.34 -2.28 -2.58
C TRP A 99 -8.71 -2.90 -3.82
N LEU A 100 -8.42 -4.21 -3.79
CA LEU A 100 -8.02 -4.97 -4.97
C LEU A 100 -9.12 -4.93 -6.05
N GLY A 101 -10.37 -5.21 -5.67
CA GLY A 101 -11.52 -5.15 -6.56
C GLY A 101 -11.73 -3.75 -7.13
N SER A 102 -11.69 -2.72 -6.27
CA SER A 102 -11.92 -1.33 -6.65
C SER A 102 -10.86 -0.81 -7.61
N SER A 103 -9.58 -1.00 -7.29
CA SER A 103 -8.46 -0.54 -8.13
C SER A 103 -8.36 -1.33 -9.44
N ALA A 104 -8.54 -2.65 -9.42
CA ALA A 104 -8.59 -3.46 -10.63
C ALA A 104 -9.72 -3.02 -11.57
N PHE A 105 -10.90 -2.70 -11.04
CA PHE A 105 -12.00 -2.20 -11.87
C PHE A 105 -11.63 -0.89 -12.59
N ARG A 106 -10.93 0.04 -11.92
CA ARG A 106 -10.46 1.29 -12.53
C ARG A 106 -9.37 1.06 -13.58
N LEU A 107 -8.40 0.19 -13.27
CA LEU A 107 -7.35 -0.19 -14.22
C LEU A 107 -7.95 -0.84 -15.48
N GLY A 108 -8.94 -1.72 -15.31
CA GLY A 108 -9.71 -2.28 -16.43
C GLY A 108 -10.33 -1.19 -17.30
N GLY A 109 -10.94 -0.16 -16.68
CA GLY A 109 -11.48 1.01 -17.40
C GLY A 109 -10.40 1.83 -18.11
N CYS A 110 -9.26 2.05 -17.49
CA CYS A 110 -8.14 2.76 -18.10
C CYS A 110 -7.68 2.05 -19.38
N PHE A 111 -7.49 0.75 -19.34
CA PHE A 111 -7.11 -0.04 -20.53
C PHE A 111 -8.24 -0.13 -21.57
N GLU A 112 -9.51 -0.24 -21.18
CA GLU A 112 -10.64 -0.29 -22.11
C GLU A 112 -10.77 0.99 -22.93
N TYR A 113 -10.60 2.15 -22.28
CA TYR A 113 -10.83 3.45 -22.92
C TYR A 113 -9.53 4.12 -23.38
N GLY A 114 -8.36 3.59 -23.00
CA GLY A 114 -7.07 4.20 -23.30
C GLY A 114 -6.85 5.50 -22.53
N ARG A 115 -7.28 5.55 -21.26
CA ARG A 115 -7.14 6.73 -20.41
C ARG A 115 -5.93 6.57 -19.48
N GLY A 116 -4.94 7.44 -19.66
CA GLY A 116 -3.67 7.40 -18.93
C GLY A 116 -2.70 6.30 -19.38
N CYS A 117 -3.11 5.41 -20.28
CA CYS A 117 -2.31 4.31 -20.82
C CYS A 117 -2.74 3.99 -22.25
N ALA A 118 -1.96 3.17 -22.95
CA ALA A 118 -2.38 2.63 -24.25
C ALA A 118 -3.59 1.70 -24.06
N ARG A 119 -4.55 1.80 -24.99
CA ARG A 119 -5.72 0.92 -24.99
C ARG A 119 -5.31 -0.53 -25.20
N ASP A 120 -5.81 -1.42 -24.31
CA ASP A 120 -5.59 -2.86 -24.40
C ASP A 120 -6.82 -3.62 -23.85
N TYR A 121 -7.65 -4.14 -24.73
CA TYR A 121 -8.85 -4.87 -24.33
C TYR A 121 -8.57 -6.19 -23.60
N ALA A 122 -7.40 -6.81 -23.86
CA ALA A 122 -6.99 -8.03 -23.18
C ALA A 122 -6.65 -7.74 -21.71
N LEU A 123 -5.87 -6.68 -21.45
CA LEU A 123 -5.59 -6.21 -20.09
C LEU A 123 -6.88 -5.73 -19.41
N ALA A 124 -7.73 -4.98 -20.11
CA ALA A 124 -9.01 -4.55 -19.57
C ALA A 124 -9.86 -5.72 -19.08
N GLN A 125 -10.00 -6.77 -19.92
CA GLN A 125 -10.74 -7.98 -19.56
C GLN A 125 -10.13 -8.67 -18.35
N ALA A 126 -8.81 -8.82 -18.31
CA ALA A 126 -8.11 -9.47 -17.22
C ALA A 126 -8.30 -8.73 -15.88
N TYR A 127 -8.19 -7.40 -15.88
CA TYR A 127 -8.43 -6.59 -14.69
C TYR A 127 -9.90 -6.64 -14.25
N TYR A 128 -10.87 -6.66 -15.15
CA TYR A 128 -12.28 -6.81 -14.78
C TYR A 128 -12.60 -8.20 -14.21
N VAL A 129 -11.95 -9.26 -14.69
CA VAL A 129 -12.06 -10.61 -14.10
C VAL A 129 -11.50 -10.60 -12.67
N GLN A 130 -10.32 -10.01 -12.49
CA GLN A 130 -9.71 -9.87 -11.17
C GLN A 130 -10.60 -9.03 -10.22
N ALA A 131 -11.15 -7.92 -10.72
CA ALA A 131 -12.06 -7.09 -9.93
C ALA A 131 -13.30 -7.86 -9.49
N ALA A 132 -13.92 -8.65 -10.39
CA ALA A 132 -15.09 -9.45 -10.06
C ALA A 132 -14.79 -10.47 -8.96
N ALA A 133 -13.69 -11.22 -9.07
CA ALA A 133 -13.27 -12.20 -8.08
C ALA A 133 -13.01 -11.57 -6.70
N ASN A 134 -12.38 -10.38 -6.67
CA ASN A 134 -12.14 -9.68 -5.39
C ASN A 134 -13.41 -9.09 -4.79
N PHE A 135 -14.35 -8.59 -5.60
CA PHE A 135 -15.66 -8.16 -5.07
C PHE A 135 -16.51 -9.33 -4.58
N GLU A 136 -16.40 -10.52 -5.19
CA GLU A 136 -17.02 -11.74 -4.66
C GLU A 136 -16.43 -12.08 -3.27
N ALA A 137 -15.11 -12.05 -3.13
CA ALA A 137 -14.45 -12.27 -1.84
C ALA A 137 -14.86 -11.22 -0.80
N ALA A 138 -14.92 -9.93 -1.16
CA ALA A 138 -15.39 -8.88 -0.25
C ALA A 138 -16.85 -9.08 0.17
N LEU A 139 -17.71 -9.57 -0.71
CA LEU A 139 -19.10 -9.93 -0.37
C LEU A 139 -19.17 -11.10 0.60
N ASP A 140 -18.30 -12.11 0.43
CA ASP A 140 -18.19 -13.24 1.35
C ASP A 140 -17.70 -12.80 2.74
N ASP A 141 -16.87 -11.79 2.81
CA ASP A 141 -16.41 -11.14 4.05
C ASP A 141 -17.48 -10.21 4.68
N GLY A 142 -18.65 -10.06 4.03
CA GLY A 142 -19.80 -9.32 4.56
C GLY A 142 -19.91 -7.86 4.11
N PHE A 143 -19.13 -7.42 3.13
CA PHE A 143 -19.20 -6.06 2.57
C PHE A 143 -20.27 -5.94 1.47
N ASP A 144 -21.53 -6.07 1.84
CA ASP A 144 -22.70 -6.12 0.91
C ASP A 144 -22.79 -4.94 -0.08
N TYR A 145 -22.21 -3.80 0.23
CA TYR A 145 -22.24 -2.61 -0.63
C TYR A 145 -21.44 -2.78 -1.94
N TYR A 146 -20.58 -3.79 -2.06
CA TYR A 146 -19.86 -4.09 -3.31
C TYR A 146 -20.69 -4.85 -4.37
N ARG A 147 -21.90 -5.30 -4.07
CA ARG A 147 -22.79 -6.00 -5.02
C ARG A 147 -22.98 -5.23 -6.34
N GLY A 148 -23.21 -3.91 -6.23
CA GLY A 148 -23.33 -3.06 -7.42
C GLY A 148 -22.03 -2.93 -8.23
N ASN A 149 -20.89 -3.05 -7.59
CA ASN A 149 -19.58 -3.01 -8.26
C ASN A 149 -19.33 -4.33 -9.01
N LEU A 150 -19.66 -5.47 -8.41
CA LEU A 150 -19.61 -6.78 -9.09
C LEU A 150 -20.48 -6.79 -10.34
N GLU A 151 -21.71 -6.25 -10.29
CA GLU A 151 -22.58 -6.13 -11.46
C GLU A 151 -21.97 -5.24 -12.56
N LYS A 152 -21.24 -4.17 -12.18
CA LYS A 152 -20.52 -3.32 -13.14
C LYS A 152 -19.39 -4.10 -13.83
N CYS A 153 -18.68 -4.96 -13.10
CA CYS A 153 -17.65 -5.85 -13.67
C CYS A 153 -18.27 -6.80 -14.70
N HIS A 154 -19.35 -7.47 -14.36
CA HIS A 154 -20.04 -8.39 -15.27
C HIS A 154 -20.53 -7.69 -16.54
N ARG A 155 -21.09 -6.47 -16.43
CA ARG A 155 -21.48 -5.67 -17.60
C ARG A 155 -20.27 -5.26 -18.47
N ALA A 156 -19.14 -4.92 -17.84
CA ALA A 156 -17.93 -4.58 -18.59
C ALA A 156 -17.38 -5.80 -19.32
N LEU A 157 -17.35 -6.96 -18.68
CA LEU A 157 -16.92 -8.24 -19.28
C LEU A 157 -17.84 -8.65 -20.43
N GLN A 158 -19.16 -8.53 -20.28
CA GLN A 158 -20.11 -8.79 -21.38
C GLN A 158 -19.84 -7.87 -22.56
N ARG A 159 -19.69 -6.56 -22.34
CA ARG A 159 -19.41 -5.57 -23.37
C ARG A 159 -18.10 -5.87 -24.12
N LEU A 160 -17.07 -6.29 -23.41
CA LEU A 160 -15.78 -6.71 -24.03
C LEU A 160 -15.91 -8.02 -24.79
N GLY A 161 -16.65 -8.99 -24.28
CA GLY A 161 -16.89 -10.28 -24.93
C GLY A 161 -17.67 -10.19 -26.24
N GLU A 162 -18.45 -9.14 -26.45
CA GLU A 162 -19.17 -8.86 -27.71
C GLU A 162 -18.24 -8.27 -28.80
N ARG A 163 -17.00 -7.89 -28.46
CA ARG A 163 -16.01 -7.36 -29.40
C ARG A 163 -15.15 -8.50 -29.96
N SER A 164 -15.02 -8.58 -31.26
CA SER A 164 -14.24 -9.62 -31.94
C SER A 164 -12.72 -9.54 -31.71
N ASP A 165 -12.24 -8.40 -31.23
CA ASP A 165 -10.83 -8.06 -30.98
C ASP A 165 -10.42 -8.14 -29.49
N SER A 166 -11.35 -8.51 -28.60
CA SER A 166 -11.18 -8.46 -27.15
C SER A 166 -10.63 -9.73 -26.50
N TYR A 167 -10.12 -10.68 -27.26
CA TYR A 167 -9.56 -11.89 -26.67
C TYR A 167 -8.24 -11.60 -25.95
N ALA A 168 -8.23 -11.75 -24.63
CA ALA A 168 -7.00 -11.79 -23.85
C ALA A 168 -6.11 -12.90 -24.39
N GLN A 169 -5.05 -12.54 -25.09
CA GLN A 169 -4.02 -13.49 -25.51
C GLN A 169 -3.14 -13.75 -24.28
N TRP A 170 -3.54 -14.72 -23.48
CA TRP A 170 -2.73 -15.20 -22.38
C TRP A 170 -1.45 -15.82 -22.94
N ARG A 171 -0.35 -15.08 -22.79
CA ARG A 171 0.97 -15.56 -23.17
C ARG A 171 1.46 -16.62 -22.18
N PRO A 172 2.23 -17.62 -22.59
CA PRO A 172 2.90 -18.48 -21.64
C PRO A 172 3.84 -17.61 -20.77
N LEU A 173 3.84 -17.87 -19.46
CA LEU A 173 4.78 -17.20 -18.56
C LEU A 173 6.20 -17.54 -19.03
N PRO A 174 7.13 -16.57 -19.13
CA PRO A 174 8.51 -16.83 -19.52
C PRO A 174 9.14 -17.93 -18.67
N SER A 175 9.98 -18.75 -19.30
CA SER A 175 10.69 -19.81 -18.58
C SER A 175 11.62 -19.19 -17.54
N GLY A 176 11.62 -19.73 -16.32
CA GLY A 176 12.39 -19.15 -15.21
C GLY A 176 11.70 -18.02 -14.47
N ALA A 177 10.54 -17.52 -14.95
CA ALA A 177 9.80 -16.48 -14.24
C ALA A 177 9.27 -16.98 -12.89
N LYS A 178 9.59 -16.25 -11.85
CA LYS A 178 9.16 -16.48 -10.45
C LYS A 178 8.93 -15.16 -9.77
N PHE A 179 8.01 -15.17 -8.81
CA PHE A 179 7.94 -14.08 -7.86
C PHE A 179 9.19 -14.12 -6.97
N ASP A 180 9.84 -12.98 -6.84
CA ASP A 180 10.85 -12.79 -5.81
C ASP A 180 10.19 -12.63 -4.43
N VAL A 181 11.02 -12.40 -3.41
CA VAL A 181 10.55 -12.23 -2.02
C VAL A 181 9.65 -11.01 -1.83
N ASP A 182 9.64 -10.13 -2.80
CA ASP A 182 8.94 -8.83 -2.81
C ASP A 182 7.63 -8.90 -3.62
N GLY A 183 7.29 -10.07 -4.14
CA GLY A 183 6.14 -10.26 -5.00
C GLY A 183 6.33 -9.71 -6.42
N ILE A 184 7.56 -9.33 -6.81
CA ILE A 184 7.89 -8.85 -8.15
C ILE A 184 8.19 -10.04 -9.05
N LEU A 185 7.57 -10.10 -10.21
CA LEU A 185 7.74 -11.20 -11.15
C LEU A 185 8.99 -11.00 -12.02
N ARG A 186 10.02 -11.86 -11.82
CA ARG A 186 11.31 -11.80 -12.51
C ARG A 186 11.61 -13.03 -13.34
N ILE A 187 12.44 -12.86 -14.35
CA ILE A 187 13.00 -13.94 -15.16
C ILE A 187 14.42 -14.23 -14.64
N ASP A 188 14.67 -15.49 -14.23
CA ASP A 188 15.97 -15.96 -13.74
C ASP A 188 16.55 -15.12 -12.56
N GLY A 189 15.69 -14.47 -11.81
CA GLY A 189 16.04 -13.64 -10.64
C GLY A 189 16.47 -12.20 -10.96
N ASP A 190 16.75 -11.87 -12.22
CA ASP A 190 17.34 -10.58 -12.57
C ASP A 190 16.39 -9.66 -13.35
N SER A 191 15.82 -10.14 -14.44
CA SER A 191 15.03 -9.32 -15.36
C SER A 191 13.55 -9.30 -14.99
N LEU A 192 12.94 -8.13 -14.99
CA LEU A 192 11.50 -7.97 -14.80
C LEU A 192 10.72 -8.60 -15.95
N VAL A 193 9.60 -9.27 -15.64
CA VAL A 193 8.65 -9.74 -16.65
C VAL A 193 7.95 -8.54 -17.25
N PRO A 194 7.93 -8.35 -18.59
CA PRO A 194 7.26 -7.25 -19.24
C PRO A 194 5.75 -7.21 -18.92
N ALA A 195 5.14 -6.03 -18.94
CA ALA A 195 3.71 -5.88 -18.78
C ALA A 195 2.91 -6.74 -19.78
N GLY A 196 1.87 -7.41 -19.31
CA GLY A 196 1.02 -8.28 -20.12
C GLY A 196 0.23 -9.30 -19.33
N CYS A 197 -0.55 -10.10 -20.05
CA CYS A 197 -1.33 -11.19 -19.49
C CYS A 197 -0.58 -12.52 -19.70
N TYR A 198 -0.32 -13.24 -18.62
CA TYR A 198 0.46 -14.47 -18.64
C TYR A 198 -0.32 -15.64 -18.04
N ARG A 199 -0.03 -16.85 -18.52
CA ARG A 199 -0.53 -18.10 -17.95
C ARG A 199 0.65 -18.95 -17.48
N ALA A 200 0.66 -19.26 -16.20
CA ALA A 200 1.63 -20.17 -15.61
C ALA A 200 1.39 -21.62 -16.07
N ARG A 201 2.39 -22.48 -15.91
CA ARG A 201 2.24 -23.93 -16.22
C ARG A 201 1.19 -24.62 -15.33
N SER A 202 0.92 -24.08 -14.15
CA SER A 202 -0.17 -24.52 -13.25
C SER A 202 -1.57 -24.21 -13.79
N GLY A 203 -1.68 -23.38 -14.84
CA GLY A 203 -2.95 -22.85 -15.36
C GLY A 203 -3.34 -21.51 -14.73
N GLU A 204 -2.62 -21.03 -13.72
CA GLU A 204 -2.83 -19.75 -13.08
C GLU A 204 -2.65 -18.61 -14.09
N GLN A 205 -3.52 -17.60 -13.97
CA GLN A 205 -3.51 -16.40 -14.80
C GLN A 205 -2.87 -15.25 -14.00
N LEU A 206 -1.87 -14.61 -14.60
CA LEU A 206 -1.09 -13.53 -13.99
C LEU A 206 -1.18 -12.30 -14.88
N ILE A 207 -1.45 -11.14 -14.26
CA ILE A 207 -1.45 -9.83 -14.91
C ILE A 207 -0.24 -9.06 -14.39
N VAL A 208 0.61 -8.63 -15.33
CA VAL A 208 1.74 -7.73 -15.03
C VAL A 208 1.43 -6.39 -15.66
N GLY A 209 1.14 -5.37 -14.86
CA GLY A 209 0.90 -4.01 -15.30
C GLY A 209 2.20 -3.26 -15.60
N GLN A 210 2.16 -2.21 -16.41
CA GLN A 210 3.34 -1.39 -16.68
C GLN A 210 3.86 -0.73 -15.40
N HIS A 211 2.96 -0.27 -14.53
CA HIS A 211 3.32 0.32 -13.24
C HIS A 211 4.01 -0.68 -12.30
N ASP A 212 3.67 -1.97 -12.37
CA ASP A 212 4.36 -3.02 -11.57
C ASP A 212 5.82 -3.15 -12.01
N VAL A 213 6.09 -3.04 -13.32
CA VAL A 213 7.44 -3.06 -13.88
C VAL A 213 8.22 -1.83 -13.46
N ASP A 214 7.64 -0.63 -13.61
CA ASP A 214 8.29 0.64 -13.29
C ASP A 214 8.61 0.75 -11.80
N GLU A 215 7.69 0.33 -10.95
CA GLU A 215 7.86 0.30 -9.51
C GLU A 215 8.87 -0.76 -9.07
N GLY A 216 8.83 -1.94 -9.70
CA GLY A 216 9.80 -2.99 -9.45
C GLY A 216 11.24 -2.53 -9.68
N MET A 217 11.48 -1.70 -10.70
CA MET A 217 12.79 -1.09 -10.93
C MET A 217 13.19 -0.08 -9.84
N ARG A 218 12.24 0.68 -9.32
CA ARG A 218 12.49 1.71 -8.30
C ARG A 218 12.86 1.11 -6.94
N VAL A 219 12.12 0.12 -6.49
CA VAL A 219 12.26 -0.44 -5.13
C VAL A 219 13.34 -1.51 -5.03
N ASP A 220 13.81 -2.02 -6.15
CA ASP A 220 14.67 -3.19 -6.25
C ASP A 220 15.90 -3.16 -5.33
N ARG A 221 16.63 -2.02 -5.32
CA ARG A 221 17.85 -1.88 -4.51
C ARG A 221 17.57 -1.93 -3.02
N ARG A 222 16.49 -1.31 -2.57
CA ARG A 222 16.10 -1.28 -1.15
C ARG A 222 15.65 -2.65 -0.68
N PHE A 223 14.97 -3.40 -1.55
CA PHE A 223 14.60 -4.78 -1.27
C PHE A 223 15.82 -5.68 -1.08
N GLU A 224 16.81 -5.57 -1.95
CA GLU A 224 18.06 -6.32 -1.77
C GLU A 224 18.74 -5.97 -0.44
N VAL A 225 18.75 -4.69 -0.05
CA VAL A 225 19.26 -4.27 1.25
C VAL A 225 18.46 -4.92 2.39
N LEU A 226 17.15 -4.88 2.33
CA LEU A 226 16.28 -5.45 3.37
C LEU A 226 16.42 -6.98 3.45
N ARG A 227 16.48 -7.66 2.29
CA ARG A 227 16.69 -9.11 2.21
C ARG A 227 18.01 -9.55 2.86
N CYS A 228 19.06 -8.76 2.68
CA CYS A 228 20.38 -9.00 3.26
C CYS A 228 20.64 -8.18 4.54
N ALA A 229 19.60 -7.62 5.16
CA ALA A 229 19.79 -6.77 6.32
C ALA A 229 20.46 -7.49 7.47
N ARG A 230 21.44 -6.83 8.04
CA ARG A 230 22.09 -7.21 9.31
C ARG A 230 21.40 -6.57 10.49
N MET A 231 20.81 -5.39 10.28
CA MET A 231 20.13 -4.66 11.32
C MET A 231 18.89 -3.94 10.75
N VAL A 232 17.82 -3.98 11.51
CA VAL A 232 16.65 -3.12 11.34
C VAL A 232 16.36 -2.47 12.68
N GLU A 233 16.31 -1.14 12.71
CA GLU A 233 16.05 -0.40 13.93
C GLU A 233 14.83 0.52 13.74
N PHE A 234 13.87 0.39 14.64
CA PHE A 234 12.69 1.26 14.72
C PHE A 234 12.80 2.15 15.95
N ASN A 235 12.59 3.44 15.76
CA ASN A 235 12.50 4.41 16.83
C ASN A 235 11.16 5.10 16.80
N LEU A 236 10.48 5.18 17.94
CA LEU A 236 9.25 5.93 18.14
C LEU A 236 9.41 6.89 19.32
N ALA A 237 8.91 8.10 19.16
CA ALA A 237 8.86 9.09 20.23
C ALA A 237 7.64 9.99 20.06
N MET A 238 6.99 10.38 21.15
CA MET A 238 6.05 11.50 21.13
C MET A 238 6.84 12.80 21.20
N ARG A 239 6.60 13.72 20.26
CA ARG A 239 7.26 15.02 20.21
C ARG A 239 7.04 15.77 21.54
N GLY A 240 8.12 16.27 22.11
CA GLY A 240 8.09 16.97 23.39
C GLY A 240 8.07 16.06 24.63
N SER A 241 7.96 14.74 24.48
CA SER A 241 7.99 13.78 25.58
C SER A 241 9.29 12.98 25.56
N VAL A 242 10.09 13.13 26.62
CA VAL A 242 11.28 12.30 26.82
C VAL A 242 10.88 10.93 27.39
N GLU A 243 9.72 10.82 28.02
CA GLU A 243 9.25 9.61 28.70
C GLU A 243 8.68 8.56 27.75
N ASN A 244 8.19 8.97 26.57
CA ASN A 244 7.54 8.09 25.60
C ASN A 244 8.46 7.81 24.40
N ARG A 245 9.63 7.27 24.68
CA ARG A 245 10.53 6.74 23.64
C ARG A 245 10.52 5.23 23.66
N SER A 246 10.53 4.65 22.49
CA SER A 246 10.71 3.21 22.31
C SER A 246 11.63 2.97 21.14
N THR A 247 12.60 2.09 21.33
CA THR A 247 13.48 1.63 20.27
C THR A 247 13.39 0.12 20.20
N VAL A 248 13.23 -0.43 19.00
CA VAL A 248 13.39 -1.86 18.74
C VAL A 248 14.50 -2.02 17.73
N ARG A 249 15.51 -2.79 18.10
CA ARG A 249 16.61 -3.17 17.23
C ARG A 249 16.58 -4.67 16.98
N ILE A 250 16.57 -5.05 15.72
CA ILE A 250 16.62 -6.42 15.24
C ILE A 250 17.96 -6.62 14.57
N THR A 251 18.78 -7.53 15.09
CA THR A 251 20.07 -7.88 14.51
C THR A 251 20.01 -9.31 14.01
N PHE A 252 20.31 -9.52 12.74
CA PHE A 252 20.30 -10.83 12.08
C PHE A 252 21.71 -11.38 11.97
N ASP A 253 21.90 -12.63 12.36
CA ASP A 253 23.15 -13.37 12.24
C ASP A 253 22.92 -14.82 11.80
N GLU A 254 23.97 -15.64 11.84
CA GLU A 254 23.91 -17.06 11.48
C GLU A 254 23.12 -17.91 12.49
N LEU A 255 22.91 -17.42 13.71
CA LEU A 255 22.20 -18.10 14.79
C LEU A 255 20.72 -17.75 14.84
N GLY A 256 20.28 -16.81 14.00
CA GLY A 256 18.89 -16.36 13.93
C GLY A 256 18.75 -14.84 13.97
N ALA A 257 17.99 -14.30 14.93
CA ALA A 257 17.89 -12.87 15.15
C ALA A 257 17.84 -12.53 16.65
N ALA A 258 18.54 -11.45 17.01
CA ALA A 258 18.46 -10.85 18.33
C ALA A 258 17.56 -9.62 18.27
N LEU A 259 16.52 -9.57 19.12
CA LEU A 259 15.66 -8.42 19.31
C LEU A 259 16.02 -7.74 20.63
N GLU A 260 16.40 -6.48 20.55
CA GLU A 260 16.64 -5.62 21.71
C GLU A 260 15.58 -4.52 21.72
N GLN A 261 14.81 -4.43 22.78
CA GLN A 261 13.81 -3.37 22.96
C GLN A 261 14.18 -2.51 24.16
N GLU A 262 14.16 -1.20 23.96
CA GLU A 262 14.33 -0.20 25.03
C GLU A 262 13.07 0.64 25.13
N LEU A 263 12.45 0.67 26.32
CA LEU A 263 11.21 1.39 26.62
C LEU A 263 11.43 2.48 27.64
N GLY A 264 10.98 3.71 27.32
CA GLY A 264 10.97 4.86 28.22
C GLY A 264 12.36 5.40 28.59
N VAL A 265 12.36 6.46 29.41
CA VAL A 265 13.58 7.20 29.85
C VAL A 265 14.48 6.35 30.73
N MET A 266 13.91 5.46 31.52
CA MET A 266 14.67 4.60 32.46
C MET A 266 15.34 3.43 31.74
N GLY A 267 15.12 3.29 30.41
CA GLY A 267 15.83 2.34 29.57
C GLY A 267 15.65 0.89 30.02
N GLN A 268 14.39 0.48 30.32
CA GLN A 268 14.13 -0.94 30.52
C GLN A 268 14.46 -1.65 29.21
N ARG A 269 15.48 -2.47 29.25
CA ARG A 269 15.92 -3.25 28.10
C ARG A 269 15.42 -4.67 28.23
N GLU A 270 14.71 -5.10 27.21
CA GLU A 270 14.32 -6.48 27.01
C GLU A 270 15.14 -7.05 25.85
N PHE A 271 15.56 -8.27 26.00
CA PHE A 271 16.34 -8.98 24.99
C PHE A 271 15.71 -10.33 24.71
N LEU A 272 15.46 -10.61 23.43
CA LEU A 272 14.91 -11.88 22.97
C LEU A 272 15.80 -12.41 21.84
N GLN A 273 16.09 -13.71 21.91
CA GLN A 273 16.78 -14.42 20.83
C GLN A 273 15.79 -15.27 20.07
N LEU A 274 15.68 -15.08 18.77
CA LEU A 274 14.90 -15.90 17.84
C LEU A 274 15.82 -16.95 17.20
N ASP A 275 15.29 -18.14 17.03
CA ASP A 275 15.97 -19.16 16.25
C ASP A 275 15.96 -18.83 14.72
N PRO A 276 16.67 -19.60 13.87
CA PRO A 276 16.73 -19.30 12.45
C PRO A 276 15.38 -19.35 11.71
N GLU A 277 14.43 -20.18 12.15
CA GLU A 277 13.11 -20.31 11.55
C GLU A 277 12.27 -19.07 11.85
N ASP A 278 12.17 -18.67 13.11
CA ASP A 278 11.49 -17.46 13.54
C ASP A 278 12.15 -16.20 12.97
N ALA A 279 13.47 -16.15 12.87
CA ALA A 279 14.20 -15.05 12.26
C ALA A 279 13.89 -14.91 10.76
N ALA A 280 13.77 -16.03 10.03
CA ALA A 280 13.36 -16.05 8.64
C ALA A 280 11.90 -15.59 8.47
N ALA A 281 11.01 -16.04 9.36
CA ALA A 281 9.61 -15.61 9.38
C ALA A 281 9.50 -14.10 9.65
N LEU A 282 10.23 -13.59 10.63
CA LEU A 282 10.28 -12.15 10.93
C LEU A 282 10.78 -11.34 9.72
N ARG A 283 11.85 -11.79 9.06
CA ARG A 283 12.36 -11.15 7.85
C ARG A 283 11.31 -11.15 6.73
N GLY A 284 10.60 -12.27 6.56
CA GLY A 284 9.49 -12.36 5.61
C GLY A 284 8.38 -11.36 5.90
N GLN A 285 8.04 -11.12 7.17
CA GLN A 285 7.08 -10.08 7.55
C GLN A 285 7.59 -8.67 7.22
N LEU A 286 8.85 -8.35 7.54
CA LEU A 286 9.44 -7.05 7.20
C LEU A 286 9.40 -6.77 5.69
N LEU A 287 9.64 -7.79 4.86
CA LEU A 287 9.51 -7.70 3.41
C LEU A 287 8.04 -7.53 3.00
N GLY A 288 7.12 -8.29 3.56
CA GLY A 288 5.70 -8.23 3.26
C GLY A 288 5.01 -6.90 3.64
N PHE A 289 5.60 -6.11 4.55
CA PHE A 289 5.16 -4.75 4.86
C PHE A 289 5.76 -3.69 3.94
N GLU A 290 6.47 -4.10 2.91
CA GLU A 290 7.01 -3.21 1.86
C GLU A 290 7.89 -2.07 2.41
N LEU A 291 8.67 -2.30 3.49
CA LEU A 291 9.56 -1.28 4.06
C LEU A 291 10.46 -0.63 3.00
N ALA A 292 10.86 -1.41 2.00
CA ALA A 292 11.70 -0.97 0.90
C ALA A 292 11.02 0.07 0.01
N SER A 293 9.69 0.06 -0.08
CA SER A 293 8.92 1.01 -0.88
C SER A 293 8.61 2.32 -0.16
N TRP A 294 8.82 2.39 1.16
CA TRP A 294 8.48 3.59 1.93
C TRP A 294 9.29 4.80 1.49
N GLU A 295 8.65 5.97 1.53
CA GLU A 295 9.33 7.24 1.24
C GLU A 295 10.43 7.53 2.28
N GLU A 296 11.40 8.37 1.92
CA GLU A 296 12.48 8.73 2.87
C GLU A 296 12.00 9.59 4.02
N ALA A 297 10.94 10.36 3.80
CA ALA A 297 10.38 11.23 4.82
C ALA A 297 8.87 11.40 4.67
N TYR A 298 8.16 11.31 5.80
CA TYR A 298 6.74 11.58 5.91
C TYR A 298 6.52 12.81 6.78
N GLN A 299 5.73 13.77 6.30
CA GLN A 299 5.42 14.99 7.03
C GLN A 299 3.91 15.22 7.00
N PRO A 300 3.31 15.72 8.10
CA PRO A 300 1.90 16.07 8.10
C PRO A 300 1.65 17.25 7.18
N TYR A 301 0.46 17.32 6.62
CA TYR A 301 0.01 18.45 5.81
C TYR A 301 -0.03 19.77 6.64
N ALA A 302 -0.31 19.67 7.93
CA ALA A 302 -0.27 20.78 8.86
C ALA A 302 0.65 20.48 10.05
N ALA A 303 1.45 21.45 10.46
CA ALA A 303 2.34 21.30 11.61
C ALA A 303 1.54 21.08 12.91
N GLN A 304 1.97 20.09 13.70
CA GLN A 304 1.34 19.70 14.95
C GLN A 304 2.37 19.61 16.06
N ASP A 305 2.01 20.09 17.26
CA ASP A 305 2.95 20.17 18.39
C ASP A 305 3.16 18.83 19.10
N ASP A 306 2.14 17.96 19.17
CA ASP A 306 2.16 16.67 19.89
C ASP A 306 2.20 15.47 18.92
N SER A 307 2.97 15.56 17.86
CA SER A 307 3.02 14.53 16.84
C SER A 307 3.93 13.37 17.22
N LEU A 308 3.56 12.17 16.77
CA LEU A 308 4.43 10.99 16.80
C LEU A 308 5.62 11.21 15.86
N GLU A 309 6.82 11.06 16.38
CA GLU A 309 8.06 10.99 15.60
C GLU A 309 8.48 9.52 15.51
N TRP A 310 8.84 9.09 14.32
CA TRP A 310 9.29 7.74 14.10
C TRP A 310 10.42 7.70 13.07
N SER A 311 11.24 6.66 13.14
CA SER A 311 12.20 6.33 12.09
C SER A 311 12.39 4.82 12.01
N VAL A 312 12.73 4.36 10.82
CA VAL A 312 13.27 3.03 10.58
C VAL A 312 14.60 3.17 9.85
N GLU A 313 15.59 2.41 10.28
CA GLU A 313 16.88 2.29 9.62
C GLU A 313 17.14 0.83 9.29
N VAL A 314 17.52 0.55 8.06
CA VAL A 314 17.86 -0.79 7.57
C VAL A 314 19.30 -0.78 7.09
N LEU A 315 20.13 -1.64 7.65
CA LEU A 315 21.55 -1.74 7.29
C LEU A 315 21.89 -3.17 6.86
N SER A 316 22.62 -3.28 5.76
CA SER A 316 23.31 -4.49 5.33
C SER A 316 24.83 -4.30 5.40
N ASP A 317 25.58 -5.32 5.03
CA ASP A 317 27.06 -5.23 5.03
C ASP A 317 27.61 -4.19 4.03
N VAL A 318 26.83 -3.80 3.03
CA VAL A 318 27.29 -2.95 1.92
C VAL A 318 26.64 -1.57 1.93
N GLN A 319 25.36 -1.51 2.25
CA GLN A 319 24.56 -0.28 2.14
C GLN A 319 23.36 -0.32 3.08
N GLY A 320 22.69 0.80 3.24
CA GLY A 320 21.48 0.93 4.04
C GLY A 320 20.49 1.90 3.41
N PHE A 321 19.30 1.94 3.98
CA PHE A 321 18.31 2.99 3.73
C PHE A 321 17.57 3.33 5.02
N SER A 322 16.90 4.46 5.03
CA SER A 322 16.07 4.89 6.15
C SER A 322 14.79 5.54 5.67
N SER A 323 13.79 5.48 6.53
CA SER A 323 12.55 6.22 6.40
C SER A 323 12.19 6.83 7.75
N LYS A 324 11.56 8.00 7.77
CA LYS A 324 11.19 8.70 9.00
C LYS A 324 9.95 9.54 8.81
N GLY A 325 9.30 9.88 9.89
CA GLY A 325 8.14 10.77 9.86
C GLY A 325 7.91 11.49 11.19
N SER A 326 7.16 12.58 11.10
CA SER A 326 6.69 13.36 12.24
C SER A 326 5.23 13.73 11.99
N GLY A 327 4.29 13.17 12.77
CA GLY A 327 2.86 13.39 12.61
C GLY A 327 2.25 12.80 11.33
N ALA A 328 3.00 11.99 10.61
CA ALA A 328 2.55 11.20 9.48
C ALA A 328 3.39 9.92 9.37
N TRP A 329 2.78 8.82 8.91
CA TRP A 329 3.43 7.51 8.75
C TRP A 329 2.83 6.71 7.59
N PRO A 330 3.56 5.72 7.02
CA PRO A 330 3.01 4.79 6.05
C PRO A 330 1.79 4.07 6.63
N TYR A 331 0.79 3.84 5.81
CA TYR A 331 -0.46 3.19 6.23
C TYR A 331 -0.24 1.88 6.99
N TYR A 332 0.76 1.11 6.59
CA TYR A 332 1.03 -0.19 7.18
C TYR A 332 1.94 -0.17 8.43
N LEU A 333 2.48 0.96 8.85
CA LEU A 333 3.35 1.04 10.03
C LEU A 333 2.70 0.49 11.31
N PRO A 334 1.44 0.81 11.66
CA PRO A 334 0.77 0.25 12.83
C PRO A 334 0.63 -1.27 12.77
N PHE A 335 0.29 -1.80 11.60
CA PHE A 335 0.13 -3.23 11.38
C PHE A 335 1.46 -3.98 11.52
N LEU A 336 2.56 -3.37 11.04
CA LEU A 336 3.89 -3.91 11.26
C LEU A 336 4.21 -4.05 12.76
N PHE A 337 3.89 -3.06 13.56
CA PHE A 337 4.10 -3.15 15.01
C PHE A 337 3.22 -4.19 15.69
N GLU A 338 2.00 -4.40 15.22
CA GLU A 338 1.15 -5.50 15.68
C GLU A 338 1.77 -6.87 15.36
N GLU A 339 2.37 -7.04 14.17
CA GLU A 339 3.08 -8.26 13.82
C GLU A 339 4.35 -8.46 14.65
N LEU A 340 5.13 -7.41 14.92
CA LEU A 340 6.33 -7.51 15.76
C LEU A 340 6.00 -8.02 17.19
N GLN A 341 4.79 -7.76 17.69
CA GLN A 341 4.36 -8.30 18.99
C GLN A 341 4.29 -9.84 19.01
N ARG A 342 4.02 -10.48 17.88
CA ARG A 342 4.02 -11.95 17.76
C ARG A 342 5.40 -12.54 17.98
N PHE A 343 6.44 -11.76 17.74
CA PHE A 343 7.83 -12.12 18.00
C PHE A 343 8.34 -11.65 19.38
N GLY A 344 7.43 -11.26 20.29
CA GLY A 344 7.75 -10.87 21.65
C GLY A 344 8.11 -9.40 21.87
N VAL A 345 7.99 -8.55 20.85
CA VAL A 345 8.19 -7.11 21.00
C VAL A 345 7.01 -6.54 21.79
N ALA A 346 7.26 -5.77 22.85
CA ALA A 346 6.19 -5.08 23.56
C ALA A 346 5.53 -4.01 22.67
N ASN A 347 4.28 -3.67 22.98
CA ASN A 347 3.53 -2.71 22.19
C ASN A 347 4.24 -1.36 22.09
N MET A 348 4.80 -1.04 20.93
CA MET A 348 5.45 0.23 20.66
C MET A 348 4.46 1.34 20.32
N TRP A 349 3.27 0.96 19.82
CA TRP A 349 2.27 1.91 19.38
C TRP A 349 1.49 2.45 20.58
N VAL A 350 1.82 3.66 21.00
CA VAL A 350 1.05 4.36 22.01
C VAL A 350 -0.27 4.82 21.36
N ARG A 351 -1.33 4.06 21.59
CA ARG A 351 -2.69 4.52 21.25
C ARG A 351 -2.94 5.80 22.04
N GLY A 352 -2.98 6.93 21.37
CA GLY A 352 -3.48 8.15 21.98
C GLY A 352 -4.90 7.89 22.50
N HIS A 353 -5.08 8.10 23.79
CA HIS A 353 -6.35 7.96 24.48
C HIS A 353 -7.34 9.06 24.04
#